data_42b3a2c7a7f64e8ba80c67791532b6f0
#
_entry.id   42b3a2c7a7f64e8ba80c67791532b6f0
#
_cell.length_a   1.000
_cell.length_b   1.000
_cell.length_c   1.000
_cell.angle_alpha   90.00
_cell.angle_beta   90.00
_cell.angle_gamma   90.00
#
_symmetry.space_group_name_H-M   'P 1'
#
loop_
_entity.id
_entity.type
_entity.pdbx_description
1 polymer ?
#
loop_
_entity_poly.entity_id
_entity_poly.type
_entity_poly.pdbx_seq_one_letter_code
_entity_poly.pdbx_strand_id
1 'polypeptide(L)'
;MDLLNLFAAETGILKSIDEIVWGIPLLSLLVGTGIYLTLSLGFIQIFKLPLALRYVVKPNISDRKYTGDISSFAALMTALAATIGTGNIVGVATAIKIGGPGALFWMWLAAFFGMATKYAESMLAVKYRNIDENGQMSGGPMYYITKGLAGKFYARPLAAFFAFSGIGVAFFGIGIFPQVNAIADSAAITFNVPPIYTAAVVTVLVALVTIGGIKSIARVAQVVVPFMAITYVLGCLLIIFTNLDMLPDTIRLIITSAFTQTAATGGFLGASMLLAVQMGIARGVFSNESGLGSAPIAAAAAKVKEPARQGLISMTGTFFDTIIVCTMTGIVLVMTGSWTSEYEGAYMTSYAFSTGLENVGAYIVGIGLIFFAFTTILGWNYYGERCVEFLVGVKGILPYKIVYILLVGGGVFLTLETIWILADIVNALMVIPNLIALLALRKVIVNETRKYFEGLEKEN
;
A
#
# COMPACT_ATOMS: atom_id res chain seq x y z
N MET A 1 22.74 14.49 -31.04
CA MET A 1 22.09 13.40 -30.32
C MET A 1 20.88 14.02 -29.65
N ASP A 2 19.70 13.82 -30.25
CA ASP A 2 18.52 14.58 -29.89
C ASP A 2 18.06 14.25 -28.46
N LEU A 3 17.59 15.26 -27.74
CA LEU A 3 17.03 15.11 -26.37
C LEU A 3 16.06 13.93 -26.31
N LEU A 4 15.25 13.70 -27.35
CA LEU A 4 14.34 12.55 -27.47
C LEU A 4 15.05 11.19 -27.42
N ASN A 5 16.23 11.06 -28.05
CA ASN A 5 17.02 9.83 -28.04
C ASN A 5 17.71 9.62 -26.67
N LEU A 6 18.03 10.69 -25.96
CA LEU A 6 18.54 10.62 -24.59
C LEU A 6 17.46 10.15 -23.61
N PHE A 7 16.26 10.72 -23.68
CA PHE A 7 15.10 10.30 -22.87
C PHE A 7 14.67 8.86 -23.17
N ALA A 8 14.67 8.44 -24.44
CA ALA A 8 14.35 7.05 -24.82
C ALA A 8 15.39 6.04 -24.31
N ALA A 9 16.67 6.42 -24.29
CA ALA A 9 17.72 5.59 -23.73
C ALA A 9 17.65 5.50 -22.20
N GLU A 10 17.33 6.61 -21.52
CA GLU A 10 17.14 6.63 -20.05
C GLU A 10 15.95 5.80 -19.61
N THR A 11 14.82 5.88 -20.31
CA THR A 11 13.64 5.05 -20.02
C THR A 11 13.91 3.56 -20.27
N GLY A 12 14.72 3.22 -21.27
CA GLY A 12 15.14 1.84 -21.55
C GLY A 12 15.99 1.24 -20.41
N ILE A 13 16.93 2.01 -19.87
CA ILE A 13 17.76 1.57 -18.73
C ILE A 13 16.91 1.39 -17.49
N LEU A 14 16.03 2.34 -17.17
CA LEU A 14 15.13 2.25 -16.01
C LEU A 14 14.21 1.04 -16.11
N LYS A 15 13.64 0.74 -17.28
CA LYS A 15 12.83 -0.47 -17.49
C LYS A 15 13.63 -1.75 -17.24
N SER A 16 14.86 -1.81 -17.73
CA SER A 16 15.72 -2.98 -17.48
C SER A 16 16.05 -3.18 -16.00
N ILE A 17 16.24 -2.08 -15.26
CA ILE A 17 16.43 -2.13 -13.80
C ILE A 17 15.16 -2.61 -13.11
N ASP A 18 13.99 -2.10 -13.48
CA ASP A 18 12.70 -2.49 -12.94
C ASP A 18 12.41 -3.99 -13.15
N GLU A 19 12.62 -4.50 -14.35
CA GLU A 19 12.47 -5.92 -14.68
C GLU A 19 13.40 -6.83 -13.86
N ILE A 20 14.64 -6.40 -13.60
CA ILE A 20 15.59 -7.13 -12.75
C ILE A 20 15.12 -7.12 -11.29
N VAL A 21 14.71 -5.95 -10.80
CA VAL A 21 14.40 -5.74 -9.40
C VAL A 21 13.08 -6.44 -9.02
N TRP A 22 12.04 -6.35 -9.87
CA TRP A 22 10.78 -7.11 -9.71
C TRP A 22 10.82 -8.50 -10.35
N GLY A 23 12.00 -9.00 -10.61
CA GLY A 23 12.20 -10.34 -11.14
C GLY A 23 11.88 -11.45 -10.14
N ILE A 24 12.02 -12.70 -10.58
CA ILE A 24 11.75 -13.91 -9.81
C ILE A 24 12.41 -13.91 -8.40
N PRO A 25 13.65 -13.41 -8.19
CA PRO A 25 14.28 -13.44 -6.87
C PRO A 25 13.51 -12.63 -5.81
N LEU A 26 13.11 -11.40 -6.10
CA LEU A 26 12.36 -10.55 -5.16
C LEU A 26 10.96 -11.11 -4.91
N LEU A 27 10.26 -11.51 -5.99
CA LEU A 27 8.93 -12.11 -5.88
C LEU A 27 8.96 -13.39 -5.03
N SER A 28 9.97 -14.24 -5.23
CA SER A 28 10.17 -15.46 -4.45
C SER A 28 10.48 -15.17 -2.97
N LEU A 29 11.30 -14.16 -2.70
CA LEU A 29 11.61 -13.73 -1.34
C LEU A 29 10.35 -13.20 -0.63
N LEU A 30 9.54 -12.41 -1.33
CA LEU A 30 8.34 -11.76 -0.82
C LEU A 30 7.25 -12.81 -0.50
N VAL A 31 6.88 -13.61 -1.50
CA VAL A 31 5.85 -14.66 -1.34
C VAL A 31 6.36 -15.75 -0.41
N GLY A 32 7.63 -16.17 -0.54
CA GLY A 32 8.26 -17.17 0.31
C GLY A 32 8.29 -16.77 1.79
N THR A 33 8.58 -15.50 2.09
CA THR A 33 8.50 -14.97 3.47
C THR A 33 7.07 -15.02 3.98
N GLY A 34 6.10 -14.61 3.17
CA GLY A 34 4.67 -14.67 3.54
C GLY A 34 4.18 -16.10 3.80
N ILE A 35 4.54 -17.06 2.94
CA ILE A 35 4.25 -18.50 3.14
C ILE A 35 4.90 -18.99 4.42
N TYR A 36 6.18 -18.73 4.62
CA TYR A 36 6.91 -19.13 5.81
C TYR A 36 6.25 -18.61 7.10
N LEU A 37 5.90 -17.34 7.14
CA LEU A 37 5.22 -16.73 8.29
C LEU A 37 3.81 -17.29 8.47
N THR A 38 3.06 -17.52 7.41
CA THR A 38 1.74 -18.14 7.46
C THR A 38 1.80 -19.52 8.13
N LEU A 39 2.74 -20.38 7.70
CA LEU A 39 2.93 -21.72 8.28
C LEU A 39 3.43 -21.63 9.72
N SER A 40 4.40 -20.78 10.00
CA SER A 40 5.00 -20.63 11.34
C SER A 40 4.03 -20.05 12.38
N LEU A 41 3.03 -19.28 11.94
CA LEU A 41 2.00 -18.67 12.77
C LEU A 41 0.67 -19.45 12.76
N GLY A 42 0.63 -20.64 12.16
CA GLY A 42 -0.55 -21.51 12.14
C GLY A 42 -1.74 -20.88 11.41
N PHE A 43 -1.51 -20.29 10.23
CA PHE A 43 -2.55 -19.63 9.41
C PHE A 43 -3.30 -18.53 10.17
N ILE A 44 -2.56 -17.66 10.86
CA ILE A 44 -3.11 -16.60 11.71
C ILE A 44 -4.16 -15.74 11.00
N GLN A 45 -3.99 -15.47 9.71
CA GLN A 45 -4.91 -14.70 8.87
C GLN A 45 -6.25 -15.39 8.59
N ILE A 46 -6.36 -16.70 8.86
CA ILE A 46 -7.62 -17.45 8.79
C ILE A 46 -8.23 -17.53 10.18
N PHE A 47 -7.51 -18.16 11.11
CA PHE A 47 -8.08 -18.53 12.42
C PHE A 47 -8.23 -17.34 13.37
N LYS A 48 -7.45 -16.28 13.20
CA LYS A 48 -7.49 -15.09 14.08
C LYS A 48 -8.06 -13.84 13.40
N LEU A 49 -8.48 -13.92 12.14
CA LEU A 49 -9.13 -12.80 11.45
C LEU A 49 -10.41 -12.31 12.16
N PRO A 50 -11.32 -13.18 12.62
CA PRO A 50 -12.50 -12.73 13.36
C PRO A 50 -12.15 -11.95 14.64
N LEU A 51 -11.12 -12.39 15.37
CA LEU A 51 -10.61 -11.68 16.54
C LEU A 51 -10.00 -10.33 16.16
N ALA A 52 -9.22 -10.29 15.07
CA ALA A 52 -8.61 -9.06 14.56
C ALA A 52 -9.67 -8.02 14.17
N LEU A 53 -10.70 -8.42 13.44
CA LEU A 53 -11.84 -7.56 13.07
C LEU A 53 -12.61 -7.07 14.31
N ARG A 54 -12.78 -7.94 15.31
CA ARG A 54 -13.38 -7.53 16.59
C ARG A 54 -12.59 -6.41 17.28
N TYR A 55 -11.24 -6.46 17.25
CA TYR A 55 -10.40 -5.42 17.82
C TYR A 55 -10.48 -4.09 17.06
N VAL A 56 -10.74 -4.12 15.76
CA VAL A 56 -10.97 -2.91 14.94
C VAL A 56 -12.29 -2.25 15.32
N VAL A 57 -13.37 -3.05 15.42
CA VAL A 57 -14.74 -2.54 15.67
C VAL A 57 -14.96 -2.18 17.14
N LYS A 58 -14.34 -2.93 18.08
CA LYS A 58 -14.47 -2.71 19.52
C LYS A 58 -13.12 -2.34 20.13
N PRO A 59 -12.70 -1.08 20.02
CA PRO A 59 -11.43 -0.65 20.59
C PRO A 59 -11.49 -0.75 22.14
N ASN A 60 -10.40 -1.24 22.72
CA ASN A 60 -10.32 -1.36 24.17
C ASN A 60 -10.03 0.01 24.79
N ILE A 61 -10.97 0.49 25.63
CA ILE A 61 -10.84 1.79 26.31
C ILE A 61 -9.61 1.82 27.23
N SER A 62 -9.20 0.66 27.79
CA SER A 62 -8.01 0.56 28.64
C SER A 62 -6.70 0.87 27.88
N ASP A 63 -6.69 0.74 26.57
CA ASP A 63 -5.50 1.03 25.74
C ASP A 63 -5.07 2.50 25.81
N ARG A 64 -5.99 3.41 26.15
CA ARG A 64 -5.68 4.85 26.33
C ARG A 64 -4.63 5.12 27.42
N LYS A 65 -4.42 4.19 28.35
CA LYS A 65 -3.44 4.30 29.45
C LYS A 65 -2.01 3.93 29.02
N TYR A 66 -1.85 3.25 27.89
CA TYR A 66 -0.54 2.79 27.43
C TYR A 66 0.19 3.84 26.61
N THR A 67 1.50 3.72 26.57
CA THR A 67 2.40 4.59 25.81
C THR A 67 2.11 4.50 24.30
N GLY A 68 1.99 5.65 23.66
CA GLY A 68 1.68 5.78 22.24
C GLY A 68 1.16 7.18 21.93
N ASP A 69 1.16 7.58 20.67
CA ASP A 69 0.71 8.89 20.23
C ASP A 69 -0.78 8.91 19.85
N ILE A 70 -1.24 7.82 19.24
CA ILE A 70 -2.59 7.67 18.68
C ILE A 70 -3.22 6.33 19.08
N SER A 71 -4.53 6.17 18.93
CA SER A 71 -5.19 4.88 19.20
C SER A 71 -4.80 3.81 18.17
N SER A 72 -4.97 2.52 18.50
CA SER A 72 -4.73 1.41 17.57
C SER A 72 -5.58 1.52 16.30
N PHE A 73 -6.84 1.96 16.43
CA PHE A 73 -7.71 2.24 15.29
C PHE A 73 -7.16 3.39 14.42
N ALA A 74 -6.71 4.48 15.06
CA ALA A 74 -6.11 5.61 14.35
C ALA A 74 -4.82 5.21 13.61
N ALA A 75 -4.00 4.34 14.20
CA ALA A 75 -2.81 3.79 13.57
C ALA A 75 -3.16 2.92 12.35
N LEU A 76 -4.21 2.07 12.46
CA LEU A 76 -4.72 1.32 11.32
C LEU A 76 -5.24 2.25 10.22
N MET A 77 -6.04 3.26 10.56
CA MET A 77 -6.56 4.21 9.57
C MET A 77 -5.44 5.03 8.92
N THR A 78 -4.39 5.38 9.66
CA THR A 78 -3.20 6.04 9.08
C THR A 78 -2.44 5.10 8.12
N ALA A 79 -2.32 3.83 8.47
CA ALA A 79 -1.74 2.83 7.57
C ALA A 79 -2.61 2.61 6.33
N LEU A 80 -3.93 2.52 6.48
CA LEU A 80 -4.87 2.44 5.36
C LEU A 80 -4.90 3.71 4.52
N ALA A 81 -4.69 4.87 5.11
CA ALA A 81 -4.54 6.12 4.36
C ALA A 81 -3.34 6.08 3.41
N ALA A 82 -2.25 5.46 3.82
CA ALA A 82 -1.07 5.28 2.98
C ALA A 82 -1.26 4.20 1.89
N THR A 83 -2.00 3.14 2.19
CA THR A 83 -2.16 1.97 1.31
C THR A 83 -3.34 2.11 0.34
N ILE A 84 -4.52 2.54 0.81
CA ILE A 84 -5.68 2.76 -0.07
C ILE A 84 -5.46 4.05 -0.87
N GLY A 85 -4.94 3.89 -2.07
CA GLY A 85 -4.51 4.97 -2.95
C GLY A 85 -4.73 4.65 -4.43
N THR A 86 -3.82 5.15 -5.26
CA THR A 86 -3.82 4.82 -6.69
C THR A 86 -3.68 3.32 -6.94
N GLY A 87 -3.03 2.58 -6.04
CA GLY A 87 -2.84 1.13 -6.14
C GLY A 87 -4.15 0.36 -6.31
N ASN A 88 -5.19 0.73 -5.58
CA ASN A 88 -6.48 0.04 -5.57
C ASN A 88 -7.33 0.29 -6.83
N ILE A 89 -7.08 1.35 -7.56
CA ILE A 89 -7.82 1.76 -8.76
C ILE A 89 -6.91 1.61 -9.98
N VAL A 90 -5.89 2.47 -10.08
CA VAL A 90 -4.95 2.50 -11.21
C VAL A 90 -4.06 1.26 -11.22
N GLY A 91 -3.55 0.84 -10.06
CA GLY A 91 -2.69 -0.34 -9.94
C GLY A 91 -3.40 -1.63 -10.35
N VAL A 92 -4.65 -1.84 -9.90
CA VAL A 92 -5.47 -2.99 -10.30
C VAL A 92 -5.76 -2.95 -11.80
N ALA A 93 -6.12 -1.78 -12.33
CA ALA A 93 -6.35 -1.58 -13.76
C ALA A 93 -5.10 -1.93 -14.58
N THR A 94 -3.93 -1.44 -14.16
CA THR A 94 -2.65 -1.74 -14.79
C THR A 94 -2.31 -3.23 -14.71
N ALA A 95 -2.53 -3.88 -13.55
CA ALA A 95 -2.28 -5.30 -13.39
C ALA A 95 -3.10 -6.14 -14.38
N ILE A 96 -4.39 -5.84 -14.51
CA ILE A 96 -5.30 -6.55 -15.41
C ILE A 96 -5.02 -6.20 -16.88
N LYS A 97 -4.69 -4.94 -17.18
CA LYS A 97 -4.36 -4.50 -18.54
C LYS A 97 -3.11 -5.19 -19.09
N ILE A 98 -2.09 -5.39 -18.27
CA ILE A 98 -0.81 -6.00 -18.69
C ILE A 98 -0.83 -7.52 -18.48
N GLY A 99 -1.29 -7.98 -17.31
CA GLY A 99 -1.25 -9.37 -16.90
C GLY A 99 -2.51 -10.18 -17.22
N GLY A 100 -3.54 -9.53 -17.78
CA GLY A 100 -4.85 -10.15 -18.00
C GLY A 100 -5.66 -10.33 -16.71
N PRO A 101 -6.92 -10.82 -16.82
CA PRO A 101 -7.79 -11.05 -15.67
C PRO A 101 -7.16 -11.92 -14.57
N GLY A 102 -6.29 -12.86 -14.95
CA GLY A 102 -5.56 -13.74 -14.01
C GLY A 102 -4.65 -13.03 -13.03
N ALA A 103 -4.21 -11.80 -13.33
CA ALA A 103 -3.42 -10.99 -12.40
C ALA A 103 -4.15 -10.73 -11.07
N LEU A 104 -5.48 -10.61 -11.09
CA LEU A 104 -6.28 -10.43 -9.88
C LEU A 104 -6.21 -11.65 -8.94
N PHE A 105 -6.20 -12.86 -9.47
CA PHE A 105 -6.01 -14.08 -8.67
C PHE A 105 -4.65 -14.07 -7.94
N TRP A 106 -3.58 -13.70 -8.63
CA TRP A 106 -2.25 -13.63 -8.04
C TRP A 106 -2.11 -12.49 -7.03
N MET A 107 -2.87 -11.41 -7.22
CA MET A 107 -3.01 -10.33 -6.23
C MET A 107 -3.69 -10.84 -4.94
N TRP A 108 -4.74 -11.66 -5.03
CA TRP A 108 -5.38 -12.29 -3.87
C TRP A 108 -4.40 -13.20 -3.12
N LEU A 109 -3.64 -14.01 -3.85
CA LEU A 109 -2.66 -14.93 -3.26
C LEU A 109 -1.55 -14.16 -2.52
N ALA A 110 -1.03 -13.11 -3.14
CA ALA A 110 -0.04 -12.22 -2.52
C ALA A 110 -0.60 -11.56 -1.25
N ALA A 111 -1.82 -11.06 -1.28
CA ALA A 111 -2.47 -10.44 -0.13
C ALA A 111 -2.72 -11.45 1.00
N PHE A 112 -3.15 -12.67 0.67
CA PHE A 112 -3.37 -13.73 1.65
C PHE A 112 -2.11 -14.03 2.48
N PHE A 113 -0.98 -14.22 1.81
CA PHE A 113 0.30 -14.41 2.50
C PHE A 113 0.85 -13.11 3.10
N GLY A 114 0.58 -11.99 2.44
CA GLY A 114 0.92 -10.65 2.90
C GLY A 114 0.28 -10.27 4.24
N MET A 115 -0.90 -10.79 4.57
CA MET A 115 -1.55 -10.57 5.86
C MET A 115 -0.69 -11.06 7.03
N ALA A 116 -0.07 -12.24 6.92
CA ALA A 116 0.83 -12.77 7.94
C ALA A 116 2.12 -11.94 8.04
N THR A 117 2.62 -11.45 6.90
CA THR A 117 3.76 -10.52 6.86
C THR A 117 3.43 -9.21 7.57
N LYS A 118 2.30 -8.58 7.25
CA LYS A 118 1.83 -7.34 7.88
C LYS A 118 1.63 -7.47 9.39
N TYR A 119 1.13 -8.65 9.84
CA TYR A 119 1.06 -8.99 11.26
C TYR A 119 2.44 -8.91 11.92
N ALA A 120 3.41 -9.64 11.35
CA ALA A 120 4.76 -9.75 11.90
C ALA A 120 5.50 -8.40 11.93
N GLU A 121 5.42 -7.63 10.85
CA GLU A 121 5.99 -6.29 10.73
C GLU A 121 5.49 -5.37 11.83
N SER A 122 4.16 -5.27 11.98
CA SER A 122 3.54 -4.35 12.93
C SER A 122 3.75 -4.76 14.38
N MET A 123 3.76 -6.07 14.65
CA MET A 123 4.11 -6.60 15.96
C MET A 123 5.55 -6.24 16.34
N LEU A 124 6.52 -6.46 15.45
CA LEU A 124 7.92 -6.10 15.69
C LEU A 124 8.11 -4.60 15.87
N ALA A 125 7.39 -3.77 15.09
CA ALA A 125 7.47 -2.34 15.20
C ALA A 125 7.03 -1.83 16.58
N VAL A 126 5.96 -2.36 17.14
CA VAL A 126 5.51 -2.03 18.50
C VAL A 126 6.49 -2.55 19.55
N LYS A 127 7.00 -3.78 19.38
CA LYS A 127 7.95 -4.39 20.33
C LYS A 127 9.26 -3.60 20.45
N TYR A 128 9.78 -3.10 19.33
CA TYR A 128 11.10 -2.46 19.26
C TYR A 128 11.05 -0.94 19.09
N ARG A 129 9.88 -0.32 19.23
CA ARG A 129 9.72 1.13 19.14
C ARG A 129 10.56 1.90 20.14
N ASN A 130 10.75 3.18 19.88
CA ASN A 130 11.47 4.13 20.70
C ASN A 130 10.62 5.39 20.95
N ILE A 131 11.04 6.22 21.87
CA ILE A 131 10.52 7.57 22.04
C ILE A 131 11.62 8.51 21.54
N ASP A 132 11.28 9.41 20.61
CA ASP A 132 12.21 10.40 20.09
C ASP A 132 12.45 11.56 21.06
N GLU A 133 13.33 12.48 20.71
CA GLU A 133 13.68 13.65 21.53
C GLU A 133 12.48 14.60 21.73
N ASN A 134 11.46 14.55 20.88
CA ASN A 134 10.22 15.31 21.00
C ASN A 134 9.13 14.58 21.80
N GLY A 135 9.44 13.41 22.37
CA GLY A 135 8.50 12.59 23.11
C GLY A 135 7.49 11.83 22.23
N GLN A 136 7.72 11.73 20.92
CA GLN A 136 6.87 11.00 19.98
C GLN A 136 7.36 9.56 19.79
N MET A 137 6.44 8.66 19.44
CA MET A 137 6.76 7.29 19.13
C MET A 137 7.43 7.18 17.76
N SER A 138 8.59 6.53 17.76
CA SER A 138 9.33 6.16 16.56
C SER A 138 9.54 4.66 16.50
N GLY A 139 9.24 4.04 15.37
CA GLY A 139 9.36 2.60 15.16
C GLY A 139 9.29 2.25 13.69
N GLY A 140 9.31 0.96 13.40
CA GLY A 140 9.35 0.43 12.05
C GLY A 140 10.59 -0.42 11.81
N PRO A 141 10.85 -0.84 10.57
CA PRO A 141 11.96 -1.75 10.24
C PRO A 141 13.32 -1.26 10.72
N MET A 142 13.63 0.03 10.57
CA MET A 142 14.90 0.56 11.02
C MET A 142 15.17 0.33 12.52
N TYR A 143 14.11 0.35 13.34
CA TYR A 143 14.22 0.12 14.78
C TYR A 143 14.27 -1.36 15.14
N TYR A 144 13.43 -2.22 14.55
CA TYR A 144 13.52 -3.64 14.86
C TYR A 144 14.72 -4.34 14.20
N ILE A 145 15.28 -3.79 13.12
CA ILE A 145 16.57 -4.24 12.58
C ILE A 145 17.68 -3.91 13.57
N THR A 146 17.80 -2.66 14.02
CA THR A 146 18.88 -2.26 14.92
C THR A 146 18.80 -2.90 16.29
N LYS A 147 17.61 -2.95 16.90
CA LYS A 147 17.42 -3.48 18.26
C LYS A 147 17.25 -5.01 18.27
N GLY A 148 16.52 -5.55 17.31
CA GLY A 148 16.23 -6.99 17.22
C GLY A 148 17.43 -7.82 16.74
N LEU A 149 18.30 -7.22 15.91
CA LEU A 149 19.54 -7.82 15.41
C LEU A 149 20.78 -7.20 16.08
N ALA A 150 20.63 -6.69 17.30
CA ALA A 150 21.75 -6.11 18.04
C ALA A 150 22.93 -7.09 18.13
N GLY A 151 24.15 -6.57 17.93
CA GLY A 151 25.38 -7.38 17.88
C GLY A 151 25.72 -7.99 16.52
N LYS A 152 24.85 -7.90 15.52
CA LYS A 152 25.17 -8.28 14.13
C LYS A 152 25.78 -7.09 13.40
N PHE A 153 26.93 -7.31 12.71
CA PHE A 153 27.66 -6.24 12.02
C PHE A 153 26.83 -5.54 10.92
N TYR A 154 25.90 -6.27 10.31
CA TYR A 154 25.05 -5.76 9.23
C TYR A 154 23.79 -5.04 9.71
N ALA A 155 23.47 -5.05 11.01
CA ALA A 155 22.20 -4.50 11.51
C ALA A 155 22.06 -2.98 11.23
N ARG A 156 23.09 -2.20 11.57
CA ARG A 156 23.07 -0.74 11.34
C ARG A 156 23.06 -0.37 9.85
N PRO A 157 23.95 -0.92 8.99
CA PRO A 157 23.88 -0.68 7.55
C PRO A 157 22.54 -1.05 6.93
N LEU A 158 21.97 -2.21 7.31
CA LEU A 158 20.69 -2.67 6.81
C LEU A 158 19.53 -1.74 7.20
N ALA A 159 19.53 -1.27 8.45
CA ALA A 159 18.54 -0.30 8.94
C ALA A 159 18.66 1.07 8.26
N ALA A 160 19.88 1.55 8.05
CA ALA A 160 20.15 2.79 7.34
C ALA A 160 19.73 2.69 5.86
N PHE A 161 20.00 1.56 5.21
CA PHE A 161 19.56 1.29 3.85
C PHE A 161 18.02 1.28 3.75
N PHE A 162 17.33 0.63 4.72
CA PHE A 162 15.87 0.69 4.78
C PHE A 162 15.37 2.14 4.90
N ALA A 163 15.92 2.91 5.83
CA ALA A 163 15.48 4.29 6.05
C ALA A 163 15.75 5.19 4.85
N PHE A 164 16.92 5.04 4.21
CA PHE A 164 17.25 5.76 2.98
C PHE A 164 16.27 5.39 1.84
N SER A 165 16.00 4.10 1.64
CA SER A 165 15.02 3.62 0.66
C SER A 165 13.62 4.15 0.97
N GLY A 166 13.22 4.19 2.27
CA GLY A 166 11.94 4.74 2.71
C GLY A 166 11.75 6.23 2.38
N ILE A 167 12.82 7.03 2.47
CA ILE A 167 12.82 8.43 2.01
C ILE A 167 12.66 8.47 0.48
N GLY A 168 13.38 7.59 -0.24
CA GLY A 168 13.24 7.45 -1.69
C GLY A 168 11.81 7.12 -2.11
N VAL A 169 11.15 6.18 -1.41
CA VAL A 169 9.74 5.82 -1.67
C VAL A 169 8.80 6.97 -1.34
N ALA A 170 9.05 7.70 -0.24
CA ALA A 170 8.23 8.85 0.12
C ALA A 170 8.28 9.96 -0.94
N PHE A 171 9.45 10.22 -1.54
CA PHE A 171 9.62 11.26 -2.55
C PHE A 171 9.27 10.79 -3.97
N PHE A 172 9.81 9.65 -4.38
CA PHE A 172 9.82 9.19 -5.78
C PHE A 172 8.97 7.92 -6.02
N GLY A 173 8.62 7.20 -4.95
CA GLY A 173 7.81 6.00 -4.99
C GLY A 173 6.32 6.26 -4.87
N ILE A 174 5.64 5.40 -4.14
CA ILE A 174 4.20 5.46 -3.88
C ILE A 174 3.79 6.82 -3.25
N GLY A 175 4.70 7.50 -2.55
CA GLY A 175 4.38 8.62 -1.65
C GLY A 175 3.82 9.87 -2.32
N ILE A 176 4.44 10.36 -3.42
CA ILE A 176 4.06 11.65 -4.03
C ILE A 176 3.60 11.49 -5.47
N PHE A 177 4.51 11.16 -6.37
CA PHE A 177 4.30 11.39 -7.81
C PHE A 177 3.13 10.62 -8.41
N PRO A 178 2.96 9.30 -8.18
CA PRO A 178 1.80 8.58 -8.68
C PRO A 178 0.48 9.14 -8.15
N GLN A 179 0.49 9.63 -6.91
CA GLN A 179 -0.70 10.16 -6.25
C GLN A 179 -1.09 11.52 -6.80
N VAL A 180 -0.12 12.45 -6.88
CA VAL A 180 -0.38 13.81 -7.37
C VAL A 180 -0.80 13.79 -8.84
N ASN A 181 -0.14 12.96 -9.65
CA ASN A 181 -0.52 12.76 -11.04
C ASN A 181 -1.95 12.22 -11.17
N ALA A 182 -2.29 11.19 -10.41
CA ALA A 182 -3.64 10.62 -10.43
C ALA A 182 -4.73 11.60 -9.94
N ILE A 183 -4.43 12.45 -8.94
CA ILE A 183 -5.35 13.51 -8.51
C ILE A 183 -5.55 14.52 -9.64
N ALA A 184 -4.47 14.96 -10.29
CA ALA A 184 -4.53 15.94 -11.35
C ALA A 184 -5.31 15.43 -12.56
N ASP A 185 -5.05 14.19 -12.99
CA ASP A 185 -5.77 13.54 -14.08
C ASP A 185 -7.25 13.38 -13.74
N SER A 186 -7.57 12.89 -12.52
CA SER A 186 -8.95 12.74 -12.09
C SER A 186 -9.70 14.07 -12.03
N ALA A 187 -9.05 15.14 -11.54
CA ALA A 187 -9.66 16.47 -11.50
C ALA A 187 -9.88 17.04 -12.89
N ALA A 188 -8.94 16.80 -13.81
CA ALA A 188 -9.07 17.24 -15.20
C ALA A 188 -10.21 16.48 -15.92
N ILE A 189 -10.27 15.15 -15.77
CA ILE A 189 -11.28 14.29 -16.40
C ILE A 189 -12.69 14.59 -15.86
N THR A 190 -12.82 14.66 -14.52
CA THR A 190 -14.13 14.71 -13.86
C THR A 190 -14.69 16.12 -13.77
N PHE A 191 -13.82 17.12 -13.56
CA PHE A 191 -14.23 18.51 -13.27
C PHE A 191 -13.68 19.53 -14.25
N ASN A 192 -12.91 19.11 -15.27
CA ASN A 192 -12.24 19.97 -16.24
C ASN A 192 -11.31 21.03 -15.58
N VAL A 193 -10.68 20.67 -14.45
CA VAL A 193 -9.75 21.55 -13.72
C VAL A 193 -8.34 21.36 -14.25
N PRO A 194 -7.66 22.42 -14.70
CA PRO A 194 -6.27 22.32 -15.14
C PRO A 194 -5.34 21.79 -14.06
N PRO A 195 -4.36 20.90 -14.39
CA PRO A 195 -3.48 20.26 -13.42
C PRO A 195 -2.74 21.21 -12.47
N ILE A 196 -2.36 22.40 -12.94
CA ILE A 196 -1.64 23.39 -12.12
C ILE A 196 -2.47 23.88 -10.92
N TYR A 197 -3.78 24.10 -11.10
CA TYR A 197 -4.65 24.52 -9.99
C TYR A 197 -4.86 23.37 -9.01
N THR A 198 -4.99 22.15 -9.51
CA THR A 198 -5.09 20.94 -8.67
C THR A 198 -3.82 20.78 -7.83
N ALA A 199 -2.63 20.90 -8.45
CA ALA A 199 -1.36 20.83 -7.73
C ALA A 199 -1.25 21.89 -6.63
N ALA A 200 -1.64 23.14 -6.92
CA ALA A 200 -1.61 24.22 -5.93
C ALA A 200 -2.52 23.91 -4.72
N VAL A 201 -3.77 23.50 -4.99
CA VAL A 201 -4.74 23.16 -3.93
C VAL A 201 -4.24 21.98 -3.08
N VAL A 202 -3.79 20.89 -3.73
CA VAL A 202 -3.28 19.69 -3.02
C VAL A 202 -2.07 20.05 -2.18
N THR A 203 -1.14 20.83 -2.68
CA THR A 203 0.06 21.27 -1.94
C THR A 203 -0.33 22.03 -0.67
N VAL A 204 -1.26 22.98 -0.75
CA VAL A 204 -1.74 23.73 0.41
C VAL A 204 -2.41 22.80 1.43
N LEU A 205 -3.29 21.91 0.98
CA LEU A 205 -3.99 20.96 1.86
C LEU A 205 -3.00 20.00 2.54
N VAL A 206 -2.03 19.46 1.80
CA VAL A 206 -0.97 18.60 2.37
C VAL A 206 -0.16 19.36 3.41
N ALA A 207 0.24 20.61 3.13
CA ALA A 207 0.98 21.45 4.08
C ALA A 207 0.19 21.64 5.39
N LEU A 208 -1.08 22.02 5.30
CA LEU A 208 -1.94 22.27 6.47
C LEU A 208 -2.10 21.03 7.35
N VAL A 209 -2.21 19.84 6.77
CA VAL A 209 -2.40 18.61 7.53
C VAL A 209 -1.08 18.11 8.12
N THR A 210 0.00 18.11 7.32
CA THR A 210 1.30 17.52 7.71
C THR A 210 2.06 18.33 8.75
N ILE A 211 1.84 19.65 8.84
CA ILE A 211 2.41 20.50 9.91
C ILE A 211 2.00 19.99 11.29
N GLY A 212 0.75 19.52 11.46
CA GLY A 212 0.25 18.97 12.72
C GLY A 212 0.77 17.57 13.07
N GLY A 213 1.64 16.96 12.25
CA GLY A 213 2.26 15.66 12.47
C GLY A 213 1.25 14.50 12.52
N ILE A 214 1.67 13.38 13.13
CA ILE A 214 0.88 12.14 13.15
C ILE A 214 -0.54 12.32 13.72
N LYS A 215 -0.74 13.17 14.71
CA LYS A 215 -2.07 13.39 15.30
C LYS A 215 -3.04 14.06 14.33
N SER A 216 -2.56 14.99 13.51
CA SER A 216 -3.36 15.66 12.49
C SER A 216 -3.66 14.70 11.33
N ILE A 217 -2.65 14.00 10.82
CA ILE A 217 -2.79 12.99 9.76
C ILE A 217 -3.79 11.90 10.19
N ALA A 218 -3.64 11.36 11.39
CA ALA A 218 -4.53 10.34 11.92
C ALA A 218 -5.98 10.81 12.07
N ARG A 219 -6.20 12.09 12.45
CA ARG A 219 -7.55 12.67 12.53
C ARG A 219 -8.22 12.74 11.17
N VAL A 220 -7.50 13.14 10.13
CA VAL A 220 -8.01 13.14 8.75
C VAL A 220 -8.27 11.71 8.28
N ALA A 221 -7.30 10.80 8.47
CA ALA A 221 -7.39 9.41 8.05
C ALA A 221 -8.60 8.67 8.66
N GLN A 222 -8.88 8.86 9.95
CA GLN A 222 -10.01 8.21 10.64
C GLN A 222 -11.38 8.57 10.07
N VAL A 223 -11.50 9.71 9.41
CA VAL A 223 -12.76 10.17 8.81
C VAL A 223 -12.78 9.85 7.32
N VAL A 224 -11.73 10.22 6.61
CA VAL A 224 -11.69 10.15 5.15
C VAL A 224 -11.61 8.70 4.67
N VAL A 225 -10.74 7.87 5.29
CA VAL A 225 -10.52 6.49 4.80
C VAL A 225 -11.78 5.62 4.86
N PRO A 226 -12.51 5.53 5.98
CA PRO A 226 -13.74 4.74 6.00
C PRO A 226 -14.80 5.27 5.02
N PHE A 227 -14.96 6.60 4.96
CA PHE A 227 -15.93 7.24 4.06
C PHE A 227 -15.64 6.90 2.60
N MET A 228 -14.41 7.12 2.14
CA MET A 228 -14.04 6.88 0.75
C MET A 228 -14.10 5.39 0.39
N ALA A 229 -13.63 4.49 1.28
CA ALA A 229 -13.63 3.06 1.03
C ALA A 229 -15.07 2.51 0.94
N ILE A 230 -15.97 2.92 1.85
CA ILE A 230 -17.38 2.50 1.83
C ILE A 230 -18.06 3.02 0.57
N THR A 231 -17.89 4.29 0.22
CA THR A 231 -18.53 4.88 -0.98
C THR A 231 -18.06 4.17 -2.24
N TYR A 232 -16.76 3.90 -2.37
CA TYR A 232 -16.19 3.20 -3.51
C TYR A 232 -16.71 1.75 -3.62
N VAL A 233 -16.68 1.00 -2.51
CA VAL A 233 -17.17 -0.39 -2.46
C VAL A 233 -18.67 -0.45 -2.76
N LEU A 234 -19.47 0.50 -2.27
CA LEU A 234 -20.91 0.56 -2.60
C LEU A 234 -21.12 0.81 -4.11
N GLY A 235 -20.33 1.68 -4.74
CA GLY A 235 -20.35 1.87 -6.19
C GLY A 235 -20.04 0.58 -6.95
N CYS A 236 -19.00 -0.15 -6.55
CA CYS A 236 -18.68 -1.46 -7.14
C CYS A 236 -19.83 -2.48 -6.94
N LEU A 237 -20.38 -2.55 -5.72
CA LEU A 237 -21.47 -3.47 -5.41
C LEU A 237 -22.73 -3.17 -6.25
N LEU A 238 -23.06 -1.92 -6.49
CA LEU A 238 -24.17 -1.55 -7.37
C LEU A 238 -23.95 -2.11 -8.79
N ILE A 239 -22.75 -1.95 -9.36
CA ILE A 239 -22.43 -2.51 -10.69
C ILE A 239 -22.52 -4.04 -10.67
N ILE A 240 -22.00 -4.69 -9.65
CA ILE A 240 -22.04 -6.16 -9.52
C ILE A 240 -23.47 -6.66 -9.37
N PHE A 241 -24.29 -6.02 -8.54
CA PHE A 241 -25.68 -6.43 -8.31
C PHE A 241 -26.57 -6.23 -9.53
N THR A 242 -26.32 -5.21 -10.35
CA THR A 242 -27.05 -5.00 -11.61
C THR A 242 -26.65 -5.97 -12.72
N ASN A 243 -25.52 -6.71 -12.55
CA ASN A 243 -24.98 -7.65 -13.53
C ASN A 243 -24.64 -9.02 -12.89
N LEU A 244 -25.45 -9.47 -11.93
CA LEU A 244 -25.20 -10.72 -11.16
C LEU A 244 -25.08 -11.97 -12.03
N ASP A 245 -25.77 -12.01 -13.15
CA ASP A 245 -25.73 -13.08 -14.14
C ASP A 245 -24.33 -13.25 -14.74
N MET A 246 -23.55 -12.19 -14.86
CA MET A 246 -22.19 -12.20 -15.37
C MET A 246 -21.14 -12.61 -14.32
N LEU A 247 -21.48 -12.58 -13.02
CA LEU A 247 -20.51 -12.81 -11.94
C LEU A 247 -19.84 -14.19 -11.98
N PRO A 248 -20.57 -15.31 -12.21
CA PRO A 248 -19.95 -16.64 -12.29
C PRO A 248 -18.91 -16.74 -13.41
N ASP A 249 -19.21 -16.21 -14.59
CA ASP A 249 -18.31 -16.23 -15.73
C ASP A 249 -17.10 -15.31 -15.51
N THR A 250 -17.32 -14.16 -14.86
CA THR A 250 -16.24 -13.25 -14.44
C THR A 250 -15.25 -13.95 -13.50
N ILE A 251 -15.72 -14.61 -12.46
CA ILE A 251 -14.86 -15.35 -11.52
C ILE A 251 -14.17 -16.50 -12.22
N ARG A 252 -14.89 -17.25 -13.08
CA ARG A 252 -14.30 -18.33 -13.87
C ARG A 252 -13.17 -17.79 -14.76
N LEU A 253 -13.38 -16.66 -15.45
CA LEU A 253 -12.37 -16.04 -16.30
C LEU A 253 -11.12 -15.63 -15.49
N ILE A 254 -11.28 -15.01 -14.34
CA ILE A 254 -10.18 -14.63 -13.45
C ILE A 254 -9.36 -15.86 -13.06
N ILE A 255 -10.02 -16.93 -12.60
CA ILE A 255 -9.33 -18.15 -12.13
C ILE A 255 -8.66 -18.87 -13.30
N THR A 256 -9.33 -19.06 -14.42
CA THR A 256 -8.74 -19.78 -15.57
C THR A 256 -7.58 -19.01 -16.18
N SER A 257 -7.70 -17.69 -16.34
CA SER A 257 -6.63 -16.83 -16.87
C SER A 257 -5.39 -16.77 -15.96
N ALA A 258 -5.53 -17.10 -14.68
CA ALA A 258 -4.38 -17.15 -13.76
C ALA A 258 -3.40 -18.29 -14.08
N PHE A 259 -3.88 -19.36 -14.71
CA PHE A 259 -3.10 -20.58 -15.00
C PHE A 259 -2.97 -20.89 -16.49
N THR A 260 -3.48 -20.03 -17.36
CA THR A 260 -3.41 -20.16 -18.80
C THR A 260 -2.89 -18.86 -19.43
N GLN A 261 -2.37 -18.98 -20.65
CA GLN A 261 -2.05 -17.80 -21.45
C GLN A 261 -3.36 -17.13 -21.90
N THR A 262 -3.49 -15.83 -21.63
CA THR A 262 -4.64 -15.05 -22.09
C THR A 262 -4.38 -14.55 -23.51
N ALA A 263 -5.28 -14.92 -24.44
CA ALA A 263 -5.17 -14.52 -25.84
C ALA A 263 -5.43 -13.01 -26.02
N ALA A 264 -4.87 -12.46 -27.09
CA ALA A 264 -5.14 -11.07 -27.47
C ALA A 264 -6.62 -10.89 -27.86
N THR A 265 -7.26 -9.84 -27.33
CA THR A 265 -8.68 -9.53 -27.57
C THR A 265 -8.91 -8.03 -27.46
N GLY A 266 -9.53 -7.43 -28.47
CA GLY A 266 -9.77 -5.98 -28.47
C GLY A 266 -8.47 -5.18 -28.37
N GLY A 267 -8.39 -4.25 -27.42
CA GLY A 267 -7.18 -3.49 -27.10
C GLY A 267 -6.19 -4.20 -26.16
N PHE A 268 -6.44 -5.46 -25.78
CA PHE A 268 -5.55 -6.29 -24.96
C PHE A 268 -4.60 -7.11 -25.84
N LEU A 269 -3.28 -7.00 -25.60
CA LEU A 269 -2.24 -7.63 -26.43
C LEU A 269 -1.99 -9.13 -26.12
N GLY A 270 -2.67 -9.67 -25.11
CA GLY A 270 -2.41 -10.99 -24.57
C GLY A 270 -1.38 -10.99 -23.45
N ALA A 271 -1.43 -11.99 -22.56
CA ALA A 271 -0.49 -12.11 -21.44
C ALA A 271 -0.08 -13.55 -21.21
N SER A 272 1.19 -13.76 -20.88
CA SER A 272 1.69 -15.04 -20.36
C SER A 272 1.28 -15.25 -18.91
N MET A 273 1.24 -16.50 -18.44
CA MET A 273 1.02 -16.80 -17.03
C MET A 273 2.06 -16.11 -16.11
N LEU A 274 3.33 -16.07 -16.52
CA LEU A 274 4.38 -15.41 -15.76
C LEU A 274 4.09 -13.92 -15.60
N LEU A 275 3.64 -13.26 -16.64
CA LEU A 275 3.29 -11.84 -16.61
C LEU A 275 2.09 -11.57 -15.69
N ALA A 276 1.09 -12.46 -15.70
CA ALA A 276 -0.04 -12.39 -14.75
C ALA A 276 0.44 -12.50 -13.30
N VAL A 277 1.36 -13.44 -13.00
CA VAL A 277 1.99 -13.61 -11.69
C VAL A 277 2.73 -12.34 -11.26
N GLN A 278 3.63 -11.84 -12.13
CA GLN A 278 4.45 -10.66 -11.85
C GLN A 278 3.58 -9.42 -11.58
N MET A 279 2.65 -9.13 -12.48
CA MET A 279 1.78 -7.97 -12.36
C MET A 279 0.84 -8.08 -11.15
N GLY A 280 0.26 -9.25 -10.91
CA GLY A 280 -0.61 -9.46 -9.76
C GLY A 280 0.11 -9.27 -8.43
N ILE A 281 1.31 -9.85 -8.26
CA ILE A 281 2.09 -9.72 -7.04
C ILE A 281 2.63 -8.29 -6.88
N ALA A 282 3.25 -7.72 -7.92
CA ALA A 282 3.85 -6.39 -7.85
C ALA A 282 2.81 -5.32 -7.54
N ARG A 283 1.68 -5.28 -8.27
CA ARG A 283 0.61 -4.30 -8.02
C ARG A 283 -0.17 -4.58 -6.74
N GLY A 284 -0.28 -5.85 -6.31
CA GLY A 284 -0.81 -6.21 -5.01
C GLY A 284 0.02 -5.64 -3.87
N VAL A 285 1.34 -5.80 -3.91
CA VAL A 285 2.28 -5.24 -2.92
C VAL A 285 2.33 -3.73 -2.99
N PHE A 286 2.29 -3.15 -4.18
CA PHE A 286 2.18 -1.70 -4.35
C PHE A 286 0.95 -1.13 -3.64
N SER A 287 -0.19 -1.83 -3.69
CA SER A 287 -1.43 -1.42 -3.02
C SER A 287 -1.36 -1.63 -1.52
N ASN A 288 -1.16 -2.87 -1.04
CA ASN A 288 -1.29 -3.20 0.38
C ASN A 288 -0.01 -3.04 1.20
N GLU A 289 1.13 -2.77 0.57
CA GLU A 289 2.45 -2.56 1.20
C GLU A 289 2.92 -3.71 2.11
N SER A 290 2.39 -4.94 1.96
CA SER A 290 2.82 -6.08 2.77
C SER A 290 4.21 -6.56 2.36
N GLY A 291 5.15 -6.55 3.28
CA GLY A 291 6.56 -6.85 2.99
C GLY A 291 7.40 -5.60 2.68
N LEU A 292 6.76 -4.45 2.44
CA LEU A 292 7.45 -3.18 2.21
C LEU A 292 8.04 -2.60 3.51
N GLY A 293 7.38 -2.85 4.65
CA GLY A 293 7.83 -2.34 5.94
C GLY A 293 7.40 -0.91 6.26
N SER A 294 6.53 -0.30 5.48
CA SER A 294 6.03 1.06 5.65
C SER A 294 4.95 1.18 6.72
N ALA A 295 3.88 0.40 6.60
CA ALA A 295 2.75 0.42 7.55
C ALA A 295 3.13 0.19 9.02
N PRO A 296 4.13 -0.65 9.39
CA PRO A 296 4.61 -0.78 10.76
C PRO A 296 5.12 0.52 11.37
N ILE A 297 5.51 1.51 10.57
CA ILE A 297 5.90 2.85 11.07
C ILE A 297 4.71 3.55 11.75
N ALA A 298 3.52 3.49 11.14
CA ALA A 298 2.29 3.99 11.78
C ALA A 298 1.85 3.11 12.96
N ALA A 299 1.98 1.79 12.85
CA ALA A 299 1.62 0.85 13.90
C ALA A 299 2.42 1.07 15.19
N ALA A 300 3.68 1.51 15.09
CA ALA A 300 4.53 1.83 16.23
C ALA A 300 3.97 2.98 17.10
N ALA A 301 3.23 3.91 16.51
CA ALA A 301 2.62 5.04 17.21
C ALA A 301 1.35 4.66 18.02
N ALA A 302 0.88 3.42 17.90
CA ALA A 302 -0.36 2.98 18.52
C ALA A 302 -0.24 2.87 20.06
N LYS A 303 -1.28 3.30 20.77
CA LYS A 303 -1.47 3.06 22.20
C LYS A 303 -1.95 1.64 22.42
N VAL A 304 -1.02 0.73 22.71
CA VAL A 304 -1.30 -0.69 22.90
C VAL A 304 -0.28 -1.30 23.86
N LYS A 305 -0.72 -2.25 24.69
CA LYS A 305 0.13 -2.99 25.62
C LYS A 305 0.87 -4.13 24.90
N GLU A 306 0.11 -4.97 24.23
CA GLU A 306 0.64 -6.18 23.62
C GLU A 306 0.99 -5.94 22.13
N PRO A 307 2.26 -6.16 21.72
CA PRO A 307 2.67 -6.03 20.31
C PRO A 307 1.86 -6.90 19.34
N ALA A 308 1.56 -8.14 19.71
CA ALA A 308 0.80 -9.07 18.90
C ALA A 308 -0.64 -8.57 18.60
N ARG A 309 -1.25 -7.85 19.54
CA ARG A 309 -2.57 -7.26 19.35
C ARG A 309 -2.56 -6.20 18.25
N GLN A 310 -1.55 -5.32 18.23
CA GLN A 310 -1.41 -4.36 17.13
C GLN A 310 -1.10 -5.08 15.80
N GLY A 311 -0.33 -6.16 15.83
CA GLY A 311 -0.11 -7.01 14.67
C GLY A 311 -1.42 -7.53 14.07
N LEU A 312 -2.34 -8.05 14.92
CA LEU A 312 -3.67 -8.50 14.49
C LEU A 312 -4.49 -7.37 13.87
N ILE A 313 -4.51 -6.20 14.50
CA ILE A 313 -5.22 -5.03 13.96
C ILE A 313 -4.64 -4.62 12.61
N SER A 314 -3.32 -4.50 12.50
CA SER A 314 -2.65 -4.07 11.26
C SER A 314 -2.80 -5.08 10.12
N MET A 315 -2.89 -6.39 10.42
CA MET A 315 -3.14 -7.44 9.44
C MET A 315 -4.46 -7.21 8.68
N THR A 316 -5.47 -6.65 9.33
CA THR A 316 -6.76 -6.34 8.68
C THR A 316 -6.62 -5.26 7.62
N GLY A 317 -5.55 -4.45 7.64
CA GLY A 317 -5.26 -3.47 6.61
C GLY A 317 -5.14 -4.12 5.23
N THR A 318 -4.34 -5.17 5.09
CA THR A 318 -4.21 -5.92 3.82
C THR A 318 -5.53 -6.59 3.41
N PHE A 319 -6.33 -7.05 4.39
CA PHE A 319 -7.67 -7.58 4.12
C PHE A 319 -8.61 -6.51 3.52
N PHE A 320 -8.70 -5.34 4.13
CA PHE A 320 -9.55 -4.26 3.63
C PHE A 320 -9.05 -3.72 2.29
N ASP A 321 -7.75 -3.48 2.17
CA ASP A 321 -7.13 -2.93 0.98
C ASP A 321 -7.30 -3.84 -0.25
N THR A 322 -6.82 -5.07 -0.15
CA THR A 322 -6.70 -5.93 -1.33
C THR A 322 -7.83 -6.94 -1.45
N ILE A 323 -8.16 -7.66 -0.34
CA ILE A 323 -9.22 -8.67 -0.42
C ILE A 323 -10.60 -8.03 -0.61
N ILE A 324 -10.80 -6.78 -0.13
CA ILE A 324 -12.05 -6.06 -0.39
C ILE A 324 -11.88 -5.09 -1.56
N VAL A 325 -11.14 -3.98 -1.39
CA VAL A 325 -11.19 -2.87 -2.35
C VAL A 325 -10.62 -3.25 -3.72
N CYS A 326 -9.40 -3.86 -3.78
CA CYS A 326 -8.84 -4.28 -5.08
C CYS A 326 -9.69 -5.35 -5.75
N THR A 327 -10.30 -6.28 -4.97
CA THR A 327 -11.20 -7.29 -5.52
C THR A 327 -12.43 -6.65 -6.17
N MET A 328 -13.05 -5.67 -5.50
CA MET A 328 -14.19 -4.95 -6.06
C MET A 328 -13.83 -4.26 -7.38
N THR A 329 -12.71 -3.54 -7.41
CA THR A 329 -12.19 -2.91 -8.64
C THR A 329 -11.98 -3.95 -9.75
N GLY A 330 -11.26 -5.03 -9.43
CA GLY A 330 -10.91 -6.04 -10.42
C GLY A 330 -12.13 -6.78 -11.00
N ILE A 331 -13.11 -7.13 -10.15
CA ILE A 331 -14.36 -7.74 -10.61
C ILE A 331 -15.10 -6.80 -11.56
N VAL A 332 -15.23 -5.51 -11.22
CA VAL A 332 -15.90 -4.53 -12.07
C VAL A 332 -15.18 -4.38 -13.42
N LEU A 333 -13.85 -4.29 -13.43
CA LEU A 333 -13.07 -4.18 -14.66
C LEU A 333 -13.22 -5.39 -15.59
N VAL A 334 -13.22 -6.60 -15.02
CA VAL A 334 -13.36 -7.84 -15.80
C VAL A 334 -14.79 -8.04 -16.27
N MET A 335 -15.78 -7.82 -15.39
CA MET A 335 -17.21 -7.98 -15.66
C MET A 335 -17.70 -7.05 -16.76
N THR A 336 -17.29 -5.78 -16.76
CA THR A 336 -17.67 -4.79 -17.77
C THR A 336 -16.89 -4.95 -19.08
N GLY A 337 -15.91 -5.85 -19.15
CA GLY A 337 -15.05 -6.01 -20.33
C GLY A 337 -14.10 -4.84 -20.61
N SER A 338 -14.03 -3.87 -19.71
CA SER A 338 -13.23 -2.63 -19.91
C SER A 338 -11.71 -2.90 -20.01
N TRP A 339 -11.22 -4.03 -19.49
CA TRP A 339 -9.83 -4.47 -19.62
C TRP A 339 -9.40 -4.72 -21.07
N THR A 340 -10.35 -4.95 -21.99
CA THR A 340 -10.09 -5.13 -23.44
C THR A 340 -10.16 -3.81 -24.21
N SER A 341 -10.54 -2.70 -23.58
CA SER A 341 -10.59 -1.37 -24.20
C SER A 341 -9.20 -0.82 -24.51
N GLU A 342 -9.11 0.29 -25.21
CA GLU A 342 -7.86 1.02 -25.42
C GLU A 342 -7.43 1.85 -24.20
N TYR A 343 -8.34 2.02 -23.21
CA TYR A 343 -8.07 2.81 -22.01
C TYR A 343 -7.13 2.10 -21.05
N GLU A 344 -6.41 2.89 -20.24
CA GLU A 344 -5.47 2.43 -19.22
C GLU A 344 -5.70 3.17 -17.88
N GLY A 345 -5.21 2.59 -16.78
CA GLY A 345 -5.18 3.21 -15.46
C GLY A 345 -6.52 3.76 -14.98
N ALA A 346 -6.55 5.03 -14.60
CA ALA A 346 -7.75 5.71 -14.11
C ALA A 346 -8.86 5.80 -15.17
N TYR A 347 -8.50 6.02 -16.45
CA TYR A 347 -9.45 6.09 -17.55
C TYR A 347 -10.19 4.77 -17.75
N MET A 348 -9.47 3.64 -17.68
CA MET A 348 -10.09 2.31 -17.80
C MET A 348 -11.09 2.06 -16.68
N THR A 349 -10.74 2.43 -15.43
CA THR A 349 -11.67 2.28 -14.30
C THR A 349 -12.86 3.21 -14.42
N SER A 350 -12.66 4.47 -14.81
CA SER A 350 -13.76 5.42 -15.06
C SER A 350 -14.69 4.92 -16.17
N TYR A 351 -14.13 4.36 -17.24
CA TYR A 351 -14.90 3.75 -18.32
C TYR A 351 -15.74 2.55 -17.82
N ALA A 352 -15.14 1.66 -17.01
CA ALA A 352 -15.83 0.53 -16.41
C ALA A 352 -17.03 0.95 -15.56
N PHE A 353 -16.82 1.96 -14.71
CA PHE A 353 -17.89 2.48 -13.85
C PHE A 353 -18.96 3.24 -14.64
N SER A 354 -18.59 3.98 -15.69
CA SER A 354 -19.55 4.65 -16.57
C SER A 354 -20.38 3.65 -17.38
N THR A 355 -19.81 2.51 -17.75
CA THR A 355 -20.56 1.40 -18.39
C THR A 355 -21.60 0.81 -17.45
N GLY A 356 -21.29 0.71 -16.14
CA GLY A 356 -22.21 0.13 -15.15
C GLY A 356 -23.17 1.11 -14.48
N LEU A 357 -22.80 2.39 -14.33
CA LEU A 357 -23.56 3.42 -13.59
C LEU A 357 -23.73 4.72 -14.38
N GLU A 358 -23.58 4.68 -15.70
CA GLU A 358 -23.64 5.86 -16.56
C GLU A 358 -22.75 7.01 -16.06
N ASN A 359 -23.22 8.25 -16.16
CA ASN A 359 -22.44 9.44 -15.76
C ASN A 359 -22.02 9.44 -14.27
N VAL A 360 -22.80 8.83 -13.38
CA VAL A 360 -22.49 8.78 -11.95
C VAL A 360 -21.23 7.96 -11.66
N GLY A 361 -20.98 6.92 -12.47
CA GLY A 361 -19.81 6.05 -12.32
C GLY A 361 -18.49 6.78 -12.39
N ALA A 362 -18.30 7.67 -13.38
CA ALA A 362 -17.09 8.47 -13.52
C ALA A 362 -16.83 9.38 -12.32
N TYR A 363 -17.90 9.98 -11.75
CA TYR A 363 -17.76 10.82 -10.54
C TYR A 363 -17.36 9.99 -9.31
N ILE A 364 -17.88 8.76 -9.13
CA ILE A 364 -17.49 7.89 -8.01
C ILE A 364 -15.99 7.58 -8.09
N VAL A 365 -15.48 7.21 -9.27
CA VAL A 365 -14.06 6.91 -9.47
C VAL A 365 -13.21 8.16 -9.30
N GLY A 366 -13.58 9.27 -9.93
CA GLY A 366 -12.81 10.51 -9.91
C GLY A 366 -12.68 11.08 -8.50
N ILE A 367 -13.80 11.22 -7.77
CA ILE A 367 -13.81 11.70 -6.38
C ILE A 367 -13.08 10.70 -5.47
N GLY A 368 -13.35 9.39 -5.64
CA GLY A 368 -12.71 8.33 -4.87
C GLY A 368 -11.19 8.40 -5.03
N LEU A 369 -10.69 8.50 -6.25
CA LEU A 369 -9.25 8.55 -6.54
C LEU A 369 -8.58 9.81 -5.97
N ILE A 370 -9.25 10.97 -6.02
CA ILE A 370 -8.75 12.20 -5.40
C ILE A 370 -8.56 12.00 -3.88
N PHE A 371 -9.55 11.46 -3.18
CA PHE A 371 -9.43 11.22 -1.74
C PHE A 371 -8.43 10.13 -1.42
N PHE A 372 -8.41 9.01 -2.15
CA PHE A 372 -7.49 7.90 -1.97
C PHE A 372 -6.05 8.38 -2.12
N ALA A 373 -5.74 9.04 -3.22
CA ALA A 373 -4.40 9.55 -3.49
C ALA A 373 -3.97 10.65 -2.49
N PHE A 374 -4.89 11.56 -2.12
CA PHE A 374 -4.61 12.58 -1.12
C PHE A 374 -4.22 11.98 0.23
N THR A 375 -4.97 11.00 0.72
CA THR A 375 -4.65 10.36 2.00
C THR A 375 -3.34 9.58 1.94
N THR A 376 -2.98 9.00 0.79
CA THR A 376 -1.69 8.32 0.60
C THR A 376 -0.51 9.29 0.73
N ILE A 377 -0.61 10.49 0.14
CA ILE A 377 0.41 11.54 0.31
C ILE A 377 0.61 11.87 1.80
N LEU A 378 -0.47 11.99 2.57
CA LEU A 378 -0.39 12.27 4.01
C LEU A 378 0.30 11.13 4.80
N GLY A 379 -0.06 9.89 4.52
CA GLY A 379 0.52 8.72 5.18
C GLY A 379 2.02 8.58 4.90
N TRP A 380 2.41 8.73 3.64
CA TRP A 380 3.81 8.63 3.23
C TRP A 380 4.66 9.82 3.71
N ASN A 381 4.07 11.01 3.88
CA ASN A 381 4.77 12.11 4.54
C ASN A 381 5.26 11.69 5.94
N TYR A 382 4.40 11.03 6.72
CA TYR A 382 4.78 10.54 8.04
C TYR A 382 5.82 9.42 7.99
N TYR A 383 5.71 8.49 7.06
CA TYR A 383 6.68 7.39 6.94
C TYR A 383 8.08 7.90 6.62
N GLY A 384 8.20 8.79 5.63
CA GLY A 384 9.48 9.42 5.30
C GLY A 384 10.04 10.29 6.43
N GLU A 385 9.16 11.02 7.15
CA GLU A 385 9.54 11.79 8.35
C GLU A 385 10.24 10.89 9.39
N ARG A 386 9.70 9.72 9.68
CA ARG A 386 10.30 8.76 10.64
C ARG A 386 11.58 8.13 10.11
N CYS A 387 11.71 7.93 8.80
CA CYS A 387 12.96 7.48 8.19
C CYS A 387 14.07 8.54 8.28
N VAL A 388 13.74 9.81 8.04
CA VAL A 388 14.69 10.94 8.19
C VAL A 388 15.08 11.12 9.65
N GLU A 389 14.14 11.06 10.57
CA GLU A 389 14.40 11.13 12.01
C GLU A 389 15.39 10.05 12.45
N PHE A 390 15.25 8.82 11.96
CA PHE A 390 16.17 7.73 12.26
C PHE A 390 17.62 8.00 11.77
N LEU A 391 17.79 8.61 10.60
CA LEU A 391 19.11 8.84 9.98
C LEU A 391 19.83 10.07 10.54
N VAL A 392 19.10 11.17 10.72
CA VAL A 392 19.69 12.48 11.03
C VAL A 392 19.11 13.16 12.27
N GLY A 393 18.20 12.47 12.98
CA GLY A 393 17.54 12.97 14.18
C GLY A 393 16.38 13.92 13.87
N VAL A 394 15.75 14.41 14.94
CA VAL A 394 14.55 15.27 14.85
C VAL A 394 14.77 16.59 14.10
N LYS A 395 16.01 17.07 14.03
CA LYS A 395 16.37 18.30 13.30
C LYS A 395 16.16 18.15 11.78
N GLY A 396 16.17 16.92 11.25
CA GLY A 396 15.92 16.63 9.84
C GLY A 396 14.44 16.69 9.44
N ILE A 397 13.52 16.67 10.40
CA ILE A 397 12.08 16.59 10.12
C ILE A 397 11.57 17.82 9.36
N LEU A 398 11.92 19.03 9.82
CA LEU A 398 11.42 20.25 9.18
C LEU A 398 11.95 20.44 7.75
N PRO A 399 13.25 20.32 7.48
CA PRO A 399 13.77 20.35 6.09
C PRO A 399 13.09 19.30 5.19
N TYR A 400 12.92 18.07 5.69
CA TYR A 400 12.22 17.02 4.97
C TYR A 400 10.79 17.43 4.58
N LYS A 401 9.99 17.94 5.53
CA LYS A 401 8.61 18.38 5.26
C LYS A 401 8.55 19.49 4.20
N ILE A 402 9.47 20.45 4.25
CA ILE A 402 9.53 21.52 3.26
C ILE A 402 9.78 20.93 1.87
N VAL A 403 10.79 20.07 1.72
CA VAL A 403 11.11 19.42 0.44
C VAL A 403 9.92 18.56 -0.04
N TYR A 404 9.29 17.81 0.87
CA TYR A 404 8.12 16.97 0.55
C TYR A 404 6.97 17.81 -0.04
N ILE A 405 6.61 18.90 0.61
CA ILE A 405 5.54 19.81 0.17
C ILE A 405 5.87 20.45 -1.19
N LEU A 406 7.13 20.84 -1.41
CA LEU A 406 7.56 21.38 -2.71
C LEU A 406 7.47 20.33 -3.83
N LEU A 407 7.84 19.08 -3.54
CA LEU A 407 7.74 17.98 -4.49
C LEU A 407 6.27 17.63 -4.82
N VAL A 408 5.35 17.75 -3.87
CA VAL A 408 3.91 17.61 -4.13
C VAL A 408 3.46 18.61 -5.18
N GLY A 409 3.88 19.87 -5.07
CA GLY A 409 3.59 20.91 -6.07
C GLY A 409 4.18 20.63 -7.46
N GLY A 410 5.36 19.97 -7.50
CA GLY A 410 6.06 19.63 -8.74
C GLY A 410 5.57 18.36 -9.44
N GLY A 411 4.79 17.52 -8.75
CA GLY A 411 4.46 16.17 -9.22
C GLY A 411 3.65 16.08 -10.51
N VAL A 412 2.93 17.14 -10.89
CA VAL A 412 2.11 17.19 -12.11
C VAL A 412 2.92 17.36 -13.40
N PHE A 413 4.22 17.66 -13.30
CA PHE A 413 5.06 17.93 -14.48
C PHE A 413 5.81 16.70 -15.01
N LEU A 414 5.73 15.56 -14.30
CA LEU A 414 6.38 14.33 -14.71
C LEU A 414 5.47 13.46 -15.58
N THR A 415 6.07 12.68 -16.49
CA THR A 415 5.32 11.75 -17.32
C THR A 415 4.91 10.51 -16.51
N LEU A 416 3.72 9.98 -16.78
CA LEU A 416 3.16 8.83 -16.06
C LEU A 416 4.09 7.60 -16.09
N GLU A 417 4.65 7.27 -17.24
CA GLU A 417 5.54 6.11 -17.42
C GLU A 417 6.78 6.19 -16.52
N THR A 418 7.49 7.33 -16.54
CA THR A 418 8.67 7.55 -15.70
C THR A 418 8.34 7.49 -14.22
N ILE A 419 7.19 8.04 -13.81
CA ILE A 419 6.71 8.01 -12.43
C ILE A 419 6.56 6.57 -11.94
N TRP A 420 5.92 5.69 -12.72
CA TRP A 420 5.66 4.31 -12.30
C TRP A 420 6.93 3.47 -12.24
N ILE A 421 7.82 3.58 -13.22
CA ILE A 421 9.08 2.83 -13.23
C ILE A 421 9.95 3.24 -12.01
N LEU A 422 10.05 4.54 -11.75
CA LEU A 422 10.83 5.02 -10.61
C LEU A 422 10.23 4.56 -9.29
N ALA A 423 8.89 4.62 -9.16
CA ALA A 423 8.19 4.15 -7.98
C ALA A 423 8.43 2.66 -7.72
N ASP A 424 8.36 1.84 -8.74
CA ASP A 424 8.59 0.40 -8.63
C ASP A 424 10.03 0.10 -8.17
N ILE A 425 11.04 0.75 -8.74
CA ILE A 425 12.45 0.55 -8.35
C ILE A 425 12.67 0.90 -6.87
N VAL A 426 12.24 2.09 -6.41
CA VAL A 426 12.51 2.50 -5.03
C VAL A 426 11.71 1.67 -4.02
N ASN A 427 10.49 1.24 -4.36
CA ASN A 427 9.69 0.35 -3.54
C ASN A 427 10.40 -0.99 -3.32
N ALA A 428 10.94 -1.59 -4.36
CA ALA A 428 11.64 -2.86 -4.28
C ALA A 428 12.90 -2.79 -3.39
N LEU A 429 13.65 -1.68 -3.44
CA LEU A 429 14.81 -1.46 -2.57
C LEU A 429 14.43 -1.47 -1.08
N MET A 430 13.23 -0.98 -0.74
CA MET A 430 12.72 -0.97 0.63
C MET A 430 12.29 -2.35 1.12
N VAL A 431 11.79 -3.22 0.22
CA VAL A 431 11.33 -4.59 0.54
C VAL A 431 12.47 -5.46 1.07
N ILE A 432 13.64 -5.42 0.42
CA ILE A 432 14.75 -6.34 0.69
C ILE A 432 15.21 -6.32 2.17
N PRO A 433 15.60 -5.17 2.75
CA PRO A 433 16.07 -5.12 4.13
C PRO A 433 14.99 -5.54 5.13
N ASN A 434 13.73 -5.24 4.84
CA ASN A 434 12.60 -5.62 5.68
C ASN A 434 12.40 -7.14 5.73
N LEU A 435 12.34 -7.81 4.58
CA LEU A 435 12.15 -9.27 4.52
C LEU A 435 13.31 -10.03 5.15
N ILE A 436 14.56 -9.57 4.97
CA ILE A 436 15.74 -10.12 5.66
C ILE A 436 15.54 -10.04 7.18
N ALA A 437 15.07 -8.91 7.69
CA ALA A 437 14.85 -8.73 9.12
C ALA A 437 13.72 -9.63 9.65
N LEU A 438 12.61 -9.78 8.93
CA LEU A 438 11.51 -10.66 9.31
C LEU A 438 11.96 -12.12 9.44
N LEU A 439 12.72 -12.60 8.46
CA LEU A 439 13.27 -13.97 8.48
C LEU A 439 14.30 -14.14 9.60
N ALA A 440 15.15 -13.15 9.85
CA ALA A 440 16.12 -13.18 10.94
C ALA A 440 15.44 -13.18 12.33
N LEU A 441 14.35 -12.44 12.47
CA LEU A 441 13.59 -12.28 13.73
C LEU A 441 12.45 -13.31 13.89
N ARG A 442 12.36 -14.33 13.03
CA ARG A 442 11.28 -15.31 13.02
C ARG A 442 10.99 -15.94 14.39
N LYS A 443 12.03 -16.26 15.16
CA LYS A 443 11.87 -16.84 16.51
C LYS A 443 11.19 -15.87 17.47
N VAL A 444 11.50 -14.58 17.35
CA VAL A 444 10.87 -13.52 18.17
C VAL A 444 9.39 -13.42 17.80
N ILE A 445 9.07 -13.41 16.50
CA ILE A 445 7.70 -13.34 15.99
C ILE A 445 6.86 -14.49 16.56
N VAL A 446 7.32 -15.72 16.41
CA VAL A 446 6.59 -16.91 16.88
C VAL A 446 6.43 -16.91 18.41
N ASN A 447 7.49 -16.59 19.15
CA ASN A 447 7.45 -16.59 20.62
C ASN A 447 6.52 -15.50 21.19
N GLU A 448 6.54 -14.27 20.65
CA GLU A 448 5.65 -13.21 21.11
C GLU A 448 4.19 -13.54 20.79
N THR A 449 3.94 -14.12 19.61
CA THR A 449 2.60 -14.56 19.22
C THR A 449 2.08 -15.63 20.17
N ARG A 450 2.90 -16.65 20.47
CA ARG A 450 2.54 -17.72 21.41
C ARG A 450 2.22 -17.18 22.79
N LYS A 451 3.11 -16.34 23.36
CA LYS A 451 2.90 -15.73 24.68
C LYS A 451 1.60 -14.95 24.77
N TYR A 452 1.27 -14.23 23.69
CA TYR A 452 0.04 -13.43 23.64
C TYR A 452 -1.20 -14.32 23.71
N PHE A 453 -1.26 -15.39 22.91
CA PHE A 453 -2.43 -16.28 22.91
C PHE A 453 -2.54 -17.14 24.17
N GLU A 454 -1.42 -17.62 24.74
CA GLU A 454 -1.40 -18.29 26.06
C GLU A 454 -1.88 -17.36 27.19
N GLY A 455 -1.59 -16.06 27.09
CA GLY A 455 -2.11 -15.05 28.03
C GLY A 455 -3.62 -14.87 27.91
N LEU A 456 -4.14 -14.77 26.68
CA LEU A 456 -5.58 -14.66 26.43
C LEU A 456 -6.39 -15.88 26.88
N GLU A 457 -5.84 -17.07 26.77
CA GLU A 457 -6.50 -18.30 27.24
C GLU A 457 -6.62 -18.36 28.77
N LYS A 458 -5.71 -17.72 29.49
CA LYS A 458 -5.74 -17.64 30.96
C LYS A 458 -6.67 -16.56 31.49
N GLU A 459 -7.02 -15.57 30.67
CA GLU A 459 -7.93 -14.47 31.04
C GLU A 459 -9.41 -14.77 30.74
N ASN A 460 -9.68 -15.79 29.88
CA ASN A 460 -11.03 -16.32 29.59
C ASN A 460 -11.33 -17.57 30.43
#